data_c761bd88525a76b6b60d215559a5e340
#
_entry.id   c761bd88525a76b6b60d215559a5e340
#
_cell.length_a   1.000
_cell.length_b   1.000
_cell.length_c   1.000
_cell.angle_alpha   90.00
_cell.angle_beta   90.00
_cell.angle_gamma   90.00
#
_symmetry.space_group_name_H-M   'P 1'
#
loop_
_entity.id
_entity.type
_entity.pdbx_description
1 polymer ?
#
loop_
_entity_poly.entity_id
_entity_poly.type
_entity_poly.pdbx_seq_one_letter_code
_entity_poly.pdbx_strand_id
1 'polypeptide(L)'
;MLVAFDTGPLYAALDRDDDDHEACAELLRRQDLRPVIPALVVAEVSYLAATRLGAEVEATFVSALSDFDVDAPPPQEWERIAELIRRYADFPLGATDASVVALAERLDTPYVATLDHRHFRAVKPRHCEALQLLPE
;
A
#
# COMPACT_ATOMS: atom_id res chain seq x y z
N MET A 1 -11.41 10.43 -4.15
CA MET A 1 -11.17 9.99 -2.77
C MET A 1 -9.75 9.49 -2.58
N LEU A 2 -9.17 9.76 -1.45
CA LEU A 2 -7.80 9.33 -1.14
C LEU A 2 -7.77 7.85 -0.80
N VAL A 3 -6.77 7.14 -1.33
CA VAL A 3 -6.59 5.71 -1.08
C VAL A 3 -5.12 5.45 -0.76
N ALA A 4 -4.83 4.87 0.40
CA ALA A 4 -3.48 4.45 0.74
C ALA A 4 -3.20 3.10 0.08
N PHE A 5 -2.13 3.01 -0.70
CA PHE A 5 -1.81 1.81 -1.47
C PHE A 5 -0.76 0.95 -0.79
N ASP A 6 -1.10 -0.32 -0.62
CA ASP A 6 -0.18 -1.37 -0.20
C ASP A 6 0.59 -1.92 -1.42
N THR A 7 1.57 -2.78 -1.14
CA THR A 7 2.46 -3.39 -2.11
C THR A 7 1.74 -4.26 -3.15
N GLY A 8 0.81 -5.12 -2.69
CA GLY A 8 0.17 -6.12 -3.55
C GLY A 8 -0.46 -5.57 -4.82
N PRO A 9 -1.36 -4.59 -4.72
CA PRO A 9 -2.01 -4.04 -5.91
C PRO A 9 -1.04 -3.37 -6.90
N LEU A 10 -0.02 -2.71 -6.41
CA LEU A 10 0.98 -2.08 -7.27
C LEU A 10 1.81 -3.13 -8.00
N TYR A 11 2.25 -4.17 -7.27
CA TYR A 11 2.99 -5.27 -7.90
C TYR A 11 2.12 -6.00 -8.93
N ALA A 12 0.88 -6.35 -8.58
CA ALA A 12 -0.03 -7.06 -9.49
C ALA A 12 -0.28 -6.26 -10.77
N ALA A 13 -0.34 -4.93 -10.66
CA ALA A 13 -0.50 -4.07 -11.84
C ALA A 13 0.73 -4.11 -12.77
N LEU A 14 1.91 -4.47 -12.27
CA LEU A 14 3.12 -4.62 -13.06
C LEU A 14 3.28 -6.00 -13.68
N ASP A 15 2.66 -7.02 -13.10
CA ASP A 15 2.86 -8.42 -13.47
C ASP A 15 1.62 -8.97 -14.20
N ARG A 16 1.71 -9.09 -15.52
CA ARG A 16 0.60 -9.54 -16.37
C ARG A 16 0.13 -10.96 -16.05
N ASP A 17 1.01 -11.78 -15.46
CA ASP A 17 0.70 -13.16 -15.10
C ASP A 17 0.12 -13.28 -13.70
N ASP A 18 0.03 -12.19 -12.97
CA ASP A 18 -0.58 -12.19 -11.63
C ASP A 18 -2.11 -12.35 -11.74
N ASP A 19 -2.68 -13.20 -10.91
CA ASP A 19 -4.13 -13.46 -10.91
C ASP A 19 -4.96 -12.19 -10.67
N ASP A 20 -4.40 -11.21 -9.97
CA ASP A 20 -5.08 -9.97 -9.62
C ASP A 20 -4.71 -8.81 -10.55
N HIS A 21 -3.98 -9.09 -11.63
CA HIS A 21 -3.49 -8.05 -12.53
C HIS A 21 -4.62 -7.15 -13.06
N GLU A 22 -5.66 -7.75 -13.63
CA GLU A 22 -6.75 -6.96 -14.24
C GLU A 22 -7.49 -6.11 -13.22
N ALA A 23 -7.80 -6.66 -12.05
CA ALA A 23 -8.51 -5.93 -11.01
C ALA A 23 -7.67 -4.75 -10.50
N CYS A 24 -6.36 -4.95 -10.33
CA CYS A 24 -5.48 -3.91 -9.81
C CYS A 24 -5.15 -2.86 -10.87
N ALA A 25 -4.95 -3.26 -12.13
CA ALA A 25 -4.77 -2.31 -13.21
C ALA A 25 -6.01 -1.42 -13.38
N GLU A 26 -7.21 -2.00 -13.30
CA GLU A 26 -8.46 -1.25 -13.35
C GLU A 26 -8.59 -0.27 -12.19
N LEU A 27 -8.22 -0.70 -10.99
CA LEU A 27 -8.23 0.15 -9.81
C LEU A 27 -7.38 1.41 -10.02
N LEU A 28 -6.19 1.26 -10.61
CA LEU A 28 -5.28 2.38 -10.87
C LEU A 28 -5.78 3.31 -11.98
N ARG A 29 -6.67 2.83 -12.86
CA ARG A 29 -7.28 3.65 -13.92
C ARG A 29 -8.47 4.46 -13.43
N ARG A 30 -9.02 4.16 -12.27
CA ARG A 30 -10.20 4.85 -11.74
C ARG A 30 -9.88 6.31 -11.45
N GLN A 31 -10.63 7.21 -12.06
CA GLN A 31 -10.41 8.66 -11.93
C GLN A 31 -11.00 9.23 -10.64
N ASP A 32 -11.90 8.51 -9.99
CA ASP A 32 -12.46 8.90 -8.69
C ASP A 32 -11.53 8.62 -7.52
N LEU A 33 -10.45 7.86 -7.75
CA LEU A 33 -9.45 7.53 -6.74
C LEU A 33 -8.22 8.42 -6.88
N ARG A 34 -7.68 8.83 -5.74
CA ARG A 34 -6.41 9.53 -5.66
C ARG A 34 -5.44 8.67 -4.86
N PRO A 35 -4.60 7.88 -5.54
CA PRO A 35 -3.65 7.03 -4.85
C PRO A 35 -2.58 7.82 -4.11
N VAL A 36 -2.27 7.38 -2.89
CA VAL A 36 -1.12 7.87 -2.13
C VAL A 36 -0.29 6.65 -1.76
N ILE A 37 0.99 6.64 -2.10
CA ILE A 37 1.87 5.49 -1.95
C ILE A 37 2.86 5.76 -0.82
N PRO A 38 2.83 4.95 0.26
CA PRO A 38 3.86 5.07 1.30
C PRO A 38 5.25 4.79 0.75
N ALA A 39 6.24 5.54 1.22
CA ALA A 39 7.63 5.35 0.77
C ALA A 39 8.14 3.92 1.03
N LEU A 40 7.73 3.29 2.14
CA LEU A 40 8.11 1.91 2.44
C LEU A 40 7.55 0.93 1.41
N VAL A 41 6.36 1.20 0.91
CA VAL A 41 5.73 0.39 -0.15
C VAL A 41 6.52 0.50 -1.44
N VAL A 42 7.02 1.69 -1.78
CA VAL A 42 7.86 1.89 -2.97
C VAL A 42 9.07 0.94 -2.94
N ALA A 43 9.76 0.88 -1.81
CA ALA A 43 10.94 0.02 -1.67
C ALA A 43 10.59 -1.46 -1.86
N GLU A 44 9.48 -1.90 -1.29
CA GLU A 44 9.05 -3.30 -1.39
C GLU A 44 8.62 -3.69 -2.80
N VAL A 45 7.84 -2.84 -3.48
CA VAL A 45 7.44 -3.07 -4.87
C VAL A 45 8.66 -3.10 -5.79
N SER A 46 9.58 -2.16 -5.59
CA SER A 46 10.81 -2.08 -6.37
C SER A 46 11.64 -3.37 -6.25
N TYR A 47 11.79 -3.87 -5.02
CA TYR A 47 12.48 -5.13 -4.77
C TYR A 47 11.82 -6.30 -5.47
N LEU A 48 10.51 -6.44 -5.35
CA LEU A 48 9.77 -7.53 -5.99
C LEU A 48 9.81 -7.43 -7.51
N ALA A 49 9.68 -6.24 -8.07
CA ALA A 49 9.77 -6.03 -9.52
C ALA A 49 11.16 -6.44 -10.03
N ALA A 50 12.21 -6.00 -9.36
CA ALA A 50 13.59 -6.33 -9.75
C ALA A 50 13.85 -7.82 -9.72
N THR A 51 13.44 -8.50 -8.65
CA THR A 51 13.72 -9.92 -8.45
C THR A 51 12.86 -10.85 -9.31
N ARG A 52 11.63 -10.48 -9.60
CA ARG A 52 10.67 -11.32 -10.33
C ARG A 52 10.51 -10.95 -11.80
N LEU A 53 10.61 -9.67 -12.13
CA LEU A 53 10.29 -9.16 -13.46
C LEU A 53 11.47 -8.50 -14.17
N GLY A 54 12.55 -8.19 -13.45
CA GLY A 54 13.77 -7.63 -14.00
C GLY A 54 13.89 -6.13 -13.85
N ALA A 55 15.10 -5.64 -14.14
CA ALA A 55 15.48 -4.23 -13.92
C ALA A 55 14.68 -3.24 -14.77
N GLU A 56 14.26 -3.63 -15.97
CA GLU A 56 13.52 -2.72 -16.83
C GLU A 56 12.12 -2.45 -16.30
N VAL A 57 11.45 -3.49 -15.77
CA VAL A 57 10.13 -3.31 -15.14
C VAL A 57 10.26 -2.46 -13.88
N GLU A 58 11.30 -2.72 -13.08
CA GLU A 58 11.58 -1.89 -11.91
C GLU A 58 11.77 -0.42 -12.30
N ALA A 59 12.59 -0.16 -13.33
CA ALA A 59 12.86 1.21 -13.79
C ALA A 59 11.58 1.89 -14.28
N THR A 60 10.73 1.18 -15.00
CA THR A 60 9.44 1.68 -15.47
C THR A 60 8.53 2.06 -14.29
N PHE A 61 8.47 1.21 -13.28
CA PHE A 61 7.72 1.50 -12.06
C PHE A 61 8.23 2.77 -11.37
N VAL A 62 9.55 2.85 -11.15
CA VAL A 62 10.16 4.01 -10.48
C VAL A 62 9.92 5.30 -11.27
N SER A 63 10.05 5.23 -12.60
CA SER A 63 9.76 6.38 -13.47
C SER A 63 8.31 6.85 -13.35
N ALA A 64 7.37 5.92 -13.26
CA ALA A 64 5.95 6.23 -13.14
C ALA A 64 5.60 6.93 -11.82
N LEU A 65 6.44 6.80 -10.79
CA LEU A 65 6.19 7.45 -9.49
C LEU A 65 6.14 8.97 -9.56
N SER A 66 6.73 9.56 -10.62
CA SER A 66 6.63 11.02 -10.83
C SER A 66 5.20 11.51 -11.04
N ASP A 67 4.28 10.62 -11.41
CA ASP A 67 2.86 10.93 -11.61
C ASP A 67 1.99 10.57 -10.39
N PHE A 68 2.58 10.09 -9.30
CA PHE A 68 1.87 9.68 -8.09
C PHE A 68 2.28 10.51 -6.89
N ASP A 69 1.40 10.55 -5.88
CA ASP A 69 1.73 11.09 -4.57
C ASP A 69 2.45 10.01 -3.77
N VAL A 70 3.75 10.17 -3.56
CA VAL A 70 4.56 9.30 -2.70
C VAL A 70 4.78 10.02 -1.38
N ASP A 71 4.53 9.34 -0.28
CA ASP A 71 4.51 9.97 1.04
C ASP A 71 5.45 9.24 2.01
N ALA A 72 6.43 9.96 2.54
CA ALA A 72 7.30 9.45 3.60
C ALA A 72 6.67 9.77 4.96
N PRO A 73 6.77 8.86 5.95
CA PRO A 73 6.24 9.15 7.28
C PRO A 73 6.93 10.40 7.88
N PRO A 74 6.15 11.37 8.40
CA PRO A 74 6.77 12.44 9.18
C PRO A 74 7.38 11.88 10.46
N PRO A 75 8.35 12.57 11.08
CA PRO A 75 9.10 12.00 12.22
C PRO A 75 8.25 11.43 13.34
N GLN A 76 7.14 12.06 13.69
CA GLN A 76 6.27 11.60 14.77
C GLN A 76 5.46 10.34 14.41
N GLU A 77 5.29 10.03 13.12
CA GLU A 77 4.51 8.88 12.69
C GLU A 77 5.24 7.55 12.88
N TRP A 78 6.57 7.58 12.97
CA TRP A 78 7.36 6.37 13.23
C TRP A 78 6.98 5.70 14.55
N GLU A 79 6.60 6.47 15.57
CA GLU A 79 6.11 5.91 16.84
C GLU A 79 4.78 5.16 16.67
N ARG A 80 3.88 5.70 15.83
CA ARG A 80 2.63 4.99 15.51
C ARG A 80 2.88 3.71 14.76
N ILE A 81 3.81 3.73 13.80
CA ILE A 81 4.21 2.53 13.05
C ILE A 81 4.76 1.47 14.00
N ALA A 82 5.66 1.86 14.90
CA ALA A 82 6.23 0.95 15.89
C ALA A 82 5.16 0.36 16.82
N GLU A 83 4.21 1.18 17.26
CA GLU A 83 3.09 0.75 18.10
C GLU A 83 2.22 -0.30 17.41
N LEU A 84 1.91 -0.10 16.13
CA LEU A 84 1.15 -1.07 15.34
C LEU A 84 1.89 -2.40 15.19
N ILE A 85 3.20 -2.36 14.98
CA ILE A 85 4.03 -3.56 14.90
C ILE A 85 3.96 -4.35 16.21
N ARG A 86 4.09 -3.67 17.35
CA ARG A 86 4.02 -4.31 18.66
C ARG A 86 2.65 -4.92 18.93
N ARG A 87 1.59 -4.16 18.64
CA ARG A 87 0.21 -4.58 18.92
C ARG A 87 -0.19 -5.81 18.11
N TYR A 88 0.26 -5.89 16.86
CA TYR A 88 -0.11 -6.97 15.94
C TYR A 88 1.06 -7.92 15.66
N ALA A 89 1.98 -8.08 16.62
CA ALA A 89 3.15 -8.93 16.48
C ALA A 89 2.81 -10.38 16.14
N ASP A 90 1.70 -10.88 16.67
CA ASP A 90 1.27 -12.27 16.43
C ASP A 90 0.71 -12.51 15.03
N PHE A 91 0.43 -11.43 14.29
CA PHE A 91 -0.15 -11.55 12.96
C PHE A 91 0.81 -11.91 11.84
N PRO A 92 2.08 -11.65 11.72
CA PRO A 92 2.80 -10.44 12.11
C PRO A 92 2.54 -9.27 11.15
N LEU A 93 2.22 -8.12 11.68
CA LEU A 93 2.09 -6.89 10.91
C LEU A 93 3.48 -6.23 10.83
N GLY A 94 4.08 -6.21 9.64
CA GLY A 94 5.40 -5.62 9.45
C GLY A 94 5.36 -4.10 9.29
N ALA A 95 6.55 -3.50 9.18
CA ALA A 95 6.69 -2.04 9.08
C ALA A 95 6.00 -1.47 7.83
N THR A 96 6.06 -2.16 6.70
CA THR A 96 5.41 -1.70 5.48
C THR A 96 3.90 -1.63 5.66
N ASP A 97 3.28 -2.71 6.15
CA ASP A 97 1.83 -2.75 6.40
C ASP A 97 1.42 -1.70 7.42
N ALA A 98 2.19 -1.57 8.50
CA ALA A 98 1.93 -0.57 9.54
C ALA A 98 2.01 0.85 8.97
N SER A 99 2.91 1.12 8.03
CA SER A 99 3.02 2.43 7.39
C SER A 99 1.80 2.77 6.55
N VAL A 100 1.18 1.76 5.92
CA VAL A 100 -0.07 1.95 5.15
C VAL A 100 -1.20 2.36 6.10
N VAL A 101 -1.35 1.67 7.22
CA VAL A 101 -2.37 2.01 8.22
C VAL A 101 -2.16 3.42 8.77
N ALA A 102 -0.92 3.75 9.16
CA ALA A 102 -0.59 5.06 9.72
C ALA A 102 -0.87 6.18 8.70
N LEU A 103 -0.55 5.94 7.42
CA LEU A 103 -0.86 6.91 6.37
C LEU A 103 -2.37 7.11 6.21
N ALA A 104 -3.16 6.02 6.20
CA ALA A 104 -4.61 6.12 6.10
C ALA A 104 -5.19 6.92 7.28
N GLU A 105 -4.67 6.72 8.47
CA GLU A 105 -5.07 7.49 9.66
C GLU A 105 -4.77 8.97 9.49
N ARG A 106 -3.56 9.33 9.04
CA ARG A 106 -3.16 10.72 8.86
C ARG A 106 -3.94 11.41 7.75
N LEU A 107 -4.26 10.70 6.67
CA LEU A 107 -5.08 11.23 5.58
C LEU A 107 -6.57 11.24 5.90
N ASP A 108 -6.95 10.66 7.01
CA ASP A 108 -8.36 10.50 7.42
C ASP A 108 -9.20 9.83 6.34
N THR A 109 -8.67 8.76 5.76
CA THR A 109 -9.38 7.97 4.75
C THR A 109 -9.55 6.52 5.21
N PRO A 110 -10.76 5.93 5.05
CA PRO A 110 -10.94 4.51 5.35
C PRO A 110 -10.43 3.60 4.23
N TYR A 111 -10.09 4.15 3.07
CA TYR A 111 -9.79 3.35 1.88
C TYR A 111 -8.32 2.94 1.82
N VAL A 112 -8.10 1.64 1.74
CA VAL A 112 -6.78 1.03 1.56
C VAL A 112 -6.85 0.06 0.40
N ALA A 113 -5.94 0.20 -0.56
CA ALA A 113 -5.80 -0.77 -1.64
C ALA A 113 -4.80 -1.84 -1.22
N THR A 114 -5.26 -3.07 -1.07
CA THR A 114 -4.45 -4.20 -0.63
C THR A 114 -5.03 -5.51 -1.14
N LEU A 115 -4.16 -6.50 -1.35
CA LEU A 115 -4.58 -7.88 -1.60
C LEU A 115 -4.51 -8.72 -0.34
N ASP A 116 -3.95 -8.19 0.74
CA ASP A 116 -3.85 -8.86 2.03
C ASP A 116 -5.02 -8.46 2.93
N HIS A 117 -6.19 -8.98 2.60
CA HIS A 117 -7.41 -8.66 3.33
C HIS A 117 -7.37 -9.16 4.77
N ARG A 118 -6.72 -10.31 5.00
CA ARG A 118 -6.65 -10.91 6.33
C ARG A 118 -5.99 -9.98 7.35
N HIS A 119 -4.80 -9.45 7.02
CA HIS A 119 -4.07 -8.57 7.93
C HIS A 119 -4.79 -7.23 8.12
N PHE A 120 -5.25 -6.62 7.04
CA PHE A 120 -5.86 -5.29 7.13
C PHE A 120 -7.25 -5.31 7.77
N ARG A 121 -8.00 -6.42 7.68
CA ARG A 121 -9.27 -6.56 8.40
C ARG A 121 -9.09 -6.73 9.91
N ALA A 122 -7.97 -7.29 10.33
CA ALA A 122 -7.67 -7.51 11.74
C ALA A 122 -7.24 -6.24 12.46
N VAL A 123 -6.71 -5.27 11.72
CA VAL A 123 -6.22 -4.01 12.31
C VAL A 123 -7.38 -3.09 12.63
N LYS A 124 -7.36 -2.53 13.85
CA LYS A 124 -8.30 -1.50 14.25
C LYS A 124 -7.64 -0.13 14.10
N PRO A 125 -8.05 0.67 13.10
CA PRO A 125 -7.49 2.02 12.93
C PRO A 125 -8.05 2.98 13.98
N ARG A 126 -7.36 4.12 14.15
CA ARG A 126 -7.78 5.16 15.12
C ARG A 126 -8.89 6.06 14.61
N HIS A 127 -8.97 6.26 13.29
CA HIS A 127 -9.79 7.29 12.66
C HIS A 127 -11.15 6.81 12.17
N CYS A 128 -11.35 5.50 12.11
CA CYS A 128 -12.60 4.92 11.63
C CYS A 128 -12.82 3.55 12.27
N GLU A 129 -14.02 3.01 12.10
CA GLU A 129 -14.39 1.75 12.71
C GLU A 129 -13.68 0.57 12.08
N ALA A 130 -13.56 0.60 10.74
CA ALA A 130 -12.86 -0.43 9.97
C ALA A 130 -12.36 0.16 8.66
N LEU A 131 -11.25 -0.36 8.16
CA LEU A 131 -10.75 0.00 6.83
C LEU A 131 -11.63 -0.61 5.74
N GLN A 132 -11.81 0.13 4.66
CA GLN A 132 -12.50 -0.35 3.47
C GLN A 132 -11.48 -0.74 2.43
N LEU A 133 -11.42 -2.02 2.10
CA LEU A 133 -10.35 -2.58 1.29
C LEU A 133 -10.74 -2.63 -0.20
N LEU A 134 -9.81 -2.24 -1.06
CA LEU A 134 -9.94 -2.24 -2.52
C LEU A 134 -8.81 -3.08 -3.12
N PRO A 135 -9.02 -3.77 -4.27
CA PRO A 135 -10.32 -3.98 -4.92
C PRO A 135 -11.21 -4.88 -4.06
N GLU A 136 -12.48 -4.70 -4.22
CA GLU A 136 -13.47 -5.49 -3.47
C GLU A 136 -13.49 -6.95 -3.88
#